data_a4a0d10ebc4f8dc8e131793df99d2b3f
#
_entry.id   a4a0d10ebc4f8dc8e131793df99d2b3f
#
_cell.length_a   1.000
_cell.length_b   1.000
_cell.length_c   1.000
_cell.angle_alpha   90.00
_cell.angle_beta   90.00
_cell.angle_gamma   90.00
#
_symmetry.space_group_name_H-M   'P 1'
#
loop_
_entity.id
_entity.type
_entity.pdbx_description
1 polymer ?
#
loop_
_entity_poly.entity_id
_entity_poly.type
_entity_poly.pdbx_seq_one_letter_code
_entity_poly.pdbx_strand_id
1 'polypeptide(L)'
;LSTVGTLVRLLFELWAACEYQTAAIRKFENDGNLEKLSETVNRLFEGVRDEVLLPWGHPASEKPIHVMDTIRHLDGISPGAEATYNELCESSHANQPRFLEWWFTGRLGDNWSNATVQTRGHALIESTIGAAERAVRGITSGVRAGLERCGKLYESV
;
A
#
# COMPACT_ATOMS: atom_id res chain seq x y z
N LEU A 1 2.82 -8.56 16.52
CA LEU A 1 3.32 -8.67 15.12
C LEU A 1 2.19 -8.42 14.09
N SER A 2 0.98 -8.98 14.29
CA SER A 2 -0.15 -8.74 13.37
C SER A 2 -0.47 -7.25 13.21
N THR A 3 -0.47 -6.49 14.30
CA THR A 3 -0.71 -5.03 14.27
C THR A 3 0.36 -4.29 13.47
N VAL A 4 1.63 -4.63 13.65
CA VAL A 4 2.74 -4.00 12.91
C VAL A 4 2.64 -4.37 11.42
N GLY A 5 2.38 -5.64 11.08
CA GLY A 5 2.16 -6.08 9.71
C GLY A 5 1.01 -5.34 9.04
N THR A 6 -0.11 -5.15 9.75
CA THR A 6 -1.25 -4.38 9.26
C THR A 6 -0.88 -2.91 9.00
N LEU A 7 -0.17 -2.27 9.91
CA LEU A 7 0.28 -0.88 9.72
C LEU A 7 1.23 -0.75 8.54
N VAL A 8 2.18 -1.67 8.38
CA VAL A 8 3.11 -1.66 7.23
C VAL A 8 2.36 -1.91 5.92
N ARG A 9 1.35 -2.79 5.91
CA ARG A 9 0.48 -2.99 4.76
C ARG A 9 -0.24 -1.70 4.37
N LEU A 10 -0.82 -0.98 5.33
CA LEU A 10 -1.46 0.31 5.07
C LEU A 10 -0.49 1.36 4.53
N LEU A 11 0.76 1.38 5.00
CA LEU A 11 1.80 2.25 4.44
C LEU A 11 2.11 1.89 2.98
N PHE A 12 2.11 0.59 2.63
CA PHE A 12 2.28 0.15 1.25
C PHE A 12 1.12 0.59 0.35
N GLU A 13 -0.12 0.45 0.83
CA GLU A 13 -1.32 0.92 0.13
C GLU A 13 -1.26 2.44 -0.11
N LEU A 14 -0.85 3.20 0.89
CA LEU A 14 -0.68 4.64 0.77
C LEU A 14 0.43 5.00 -0.23
N TRP A 15 1.58 4.33 -0.18
CA TRP A 15 2.65 4.54 -1.17
C TRP A 15 2.16 4.25 -2.59
N ALA A 16 1.49 3.11 -2.80
CA ALA A 16 0.94 2.75 -4.10
C ALA A 16 -0.08 3.79 -4.61
N ALA A 17 -0.94 4.30 -3.74
CA ALA A 17 -1.89 5.36 -4.07
C ALA A 17 -1.18 6.67 -4.47
N CYS A 18 -0.14 7.08 -3.73
CA CYS A 18 0.67 8.26 -4.05
C CYS A 18 1.37 8.14 -5.42
N GLU A 19 1.94 6.98 -5.74
CA GLU A 19 2.60 6.76 -7.03
C GLU A 19 1.59 6.74 -8.18
N TYR A 20 0.43 6.13 -7.97
CA TYR A 20 -0.65 6.11 -8.95
C TYR A 20 -1.17 7.53 -9.25
N GLN A 21 -1.39 8.34 -8.20
CA GLN A 21 -1.75 9.75 -8.35
C GLN A 21 -0.67 10.55 -9.08
N THR A 22 0.60 10.33 -8.73
CA THR A 22 1.73 10.99 -9.38
C THR A 22 1.78 10.67 -10.88
N ALA A 23 1.48 9.42 -11.26
CA ALA A 23 1.39 9.03 -12.66
C ALA A 23 0.21 9.72 -13.39
N ALA A 24 -0.94 9.88 -12.72
CA ALA A 24 -2.07 10.62 -13.28
C ALA A 24 -1.74 12.10 -13.51
N ILE A 25 -1.04 12.74 -12.57
CA ILE A 25 -0.56 14.13 -12.71
C ILE A 25 0.41 14.25 -13.89
N ARG A 26 1.39 13.34 -14.01
CA ARG A 26 2.33 13.33 -15.15
C ARG A 26 1.60 13.19 -16.49
N LYS A 27 0.56 12.37 -16.53
CA LYS A 27 -0.25 12.21 -17.72
C LYS A 27 -0.99 13.50 -18.06
N PHE A 28 -1.58 14.16 -17.08
CA PHE A 28 -2.20 15.48 -17.25
C PHE A 28 -1.19 16.53 -17.74
N GLU A 29 0.03 16.58 -17.21
CA GLU A 29 1.09 17.49 -17.68
C GLU A 29 1.38 17.31 -19.18
N ASN A 30 1.21 16.09 -19.71
CA ASN A 30 1.48 15.78 -21.10
C ASN A 30 0.27 16.00 -22.03
N ASP A 31 -0.95 15.69 -21.57
CA ASP A 31 -2.15 15.69 -22.43
C ASP A 31 -3.15 16.82 -22.11
N GLY A 32 -2.96 17.54 -20.99
CA GLY A 32 -3.84 18.64 -20.54
C GLY A 32 -5.25 18.20 -20.17
N ASN A 33 -5.50 16.88 -20.03
CA ASN A 33 -6.84 16.35 -19.80
C ASN A 33 -7.23 16.37 -18.32
N LEU A 34 -7.77 17.51 -17.88
CA LEU A 34 -8.21 17.73 -16.50
C LEU A 34 -9.35 16.79 -16.07
N GLU A 35 -10.24 16.44 -16.99
CA GLU A 35 -11.35 15.53 -16.71
C GLU A 35 -10.86 14.15 -16.25
N LYS A 36 -9.91 13.57 -16.98
CA LYS A 36 -9.29 12.29 -16.61
C LYS A 36 -8.51 12.36 -15.30
N LEU A 37 -7.84 13.49 -15.02
CA LEU A 37 -7.16 13.67 -13.76
C LEU A 37 -8.18 13.71 -12.62
N SER A 38 -9.24 14.50 -12.76
CA SER A 38 -10.31 14.60 -11.76
C SER A 38 -10.99 13.24 -11.52
N GLU A 39 -11.35 12.52 -12.58
CA GLU A 39 -11.90 11.17 -12.48
C GLU A 39 -10.96 10.23 -11.69
N THR A 40 -9.67 10.24 -12.01
CA THR A 40 -8.70 9.37 -11.33
C THR A 40 -8.58 9.71 -9.84
N VAL A 41 -8.53 11.00 -9.51
CA VAL A 41 -8.44 11.48 -8.12
C VAL A 41 -9.71 11.10 -7.34
N ASN A 42 -10.88 11.36 -7.92
CA ASN A 42 -12.16 11.01 -7.28
C ASN A 42 -12.26 9.50 -7.02
N ARG A 43 -11.92 8.67 -8.01
CA ARG A 43 -11.94 7.21 -7.86
C ARG A 43 -10.93 6.69 -6.84
N LEU A 44 -9.80 7.40 -6.66
CA LEU A 44 -8.76 7.00 -5.72
C LEU A 44 -9.13 7.34 -4.26
N PHE A 45 -9.76 8.49 -4.03
CA PHE A 45 -10.02 9.01 -2.69
C PHE A 45 -11.49 8.97 -2.26
N GLU A 46 -12.42 9.10 -3.19
CA GLU A 46 -13.85 9.17 -2.92
C GLU A 46 -14.62 7.95 -3.44
N GLY A 47 -13.96 7.10 -4.23
CA GLY A 47 -14.56 5.90 -4.77
C GLY A 47 -15.01 4.97 -3.66
N VAL A 48 -16.32 4.73 -3.56
CA VAL A 48 -16.94 3.82 -2.60
C VAL A 48 -17.69 2.74 -3.38
N ARG A 49 -17.73 1.52 -2.87
CA ARG A 49 -18.55 0.46 -3.46
C ARG A 49 -20.03 0.88 -3.43
N ASP A 50 -20.76 0.54 -4.49
CA ASP A 50 -22.17 0.95 -4.73
C ASP A 50 -23.12 0.69 -3.54
N GLU A 51 -22.76 -0.19 -2.61
CA GLU A 51 -23.55 -0.57 -1.44
C GLU A 51 -23.32 0.34 -0.22
N VAL A 52 -22.37 1.25 -0.28
CA VAL A 52 -21.99 2.12 0.85
C VAL A 52 -22.38 3.55 0.54
N LEU A 53 -23.39 4.06 1.24
CA LEU A 53 -23.71 5.48 1.23
C LEU A 53 -22.63 6.24 1.98
N LEU A 54 -22.13 7.31 1.38
CA LEU A 54 -21.25 8.23 2.10
C LEU A 54 -21.99 8.79 3.33
N PRO A 55 -21.30 9.09 4.44
CA PRO A 55 -21.90 9.57 5.70
C PRO A 55 -22.82 10.79 5.53
N TRP A 56 -22.65 11.57 4.46
CA TRP A 56 -23.47 12.72 4.08
C TRP A 56 -24.57 12.41 3.06
N GLY A 57 -24.87 11.15 2.81
CA GLY A 57 -26.01 10.75 1.98
C GLY A 57 -25.82 10.89 0.46
N HIS A 58 -24.62 11.17 -0.03
CA HIS A 58 -24.35 11.16 -1.46
C HIS A 58 -24.02 9.73 -1.92
N PRO A 59 -24.68 9.23 -2.98
CA PRO A 59 -24.28 7.97 -3.59
C PRO A 59 -22.85 8.14 -4.14
N ALA A 60 -22.03 7.10 -4.00
CA ALA A 60 -20.74 7.06 -4.66
C ALA A 60 -20.93 7.16 -6.17
N SER A 61 -20.44 8.23 -6.78
CA SER A 61 -20.61 8.48 -8.21
C SER A 61 -19.67 7.64 -9.08
N GLU A 62 -18.61 7.08 -8.50
CA GLU A 62 -17.56 6.42 -9.27
C GLU A 62 -17.06 5.13 -8.58
N LYS A 63 -16.82 4.11 -9.42
CA LYS A 63 -16.24 2.85 -8.95
C LYS A 63 -14.82 3.07 -8.45
N PRO A 64 -14.48 2.63 -7.21
CA PRO A 64 -13.15 2.81 -6.64
C PRO A 64 -12.09 2.10 -7.48
N ILE A 65 -10.87 2.66 -7.47
CA ILE A 65 -9.70 1.96 -7.99
C ILE A 65 -9.37 0.82 -7.02
N HIS A 66 -9.22 -0.39 -7.56
CA HIS A 66 -8.90 -1.54 -6.73
C HIS A 66 -7.47 -1.44 -6.21
N VAL A 67 -7.26 -1.72 -4.93
CA VAL A 67 -5.94 -1.64 -4.30
C VAL A 67 -4.86 -2.43 -5.06
N MET A 68 -5.19 -3.59 -5.62
CA MET A 68 -4.24 -4.38 -6.41
C MET A 68 -3.81 -3.70 -7.70
N ASP A 69 -4.63 -2.81 -8.26
CA ASP A 69 -4.24 -2.06 -9.46
C ASP A 69 -3.18 -1.01 -9.11
N THR A 70 -3.32 -0.36 -7.95
CA THR A 70 -2.30 0.57 -7.45
C THR A 70 -1.01 -0.16 -7.05
N ILE A 71 -1.12 -1.35 -6.43
CA ILE A 71 0.04 -2.18 -6.06
C ILE A 71 0.79 -2.68 -7.30
N ARG A 72 0.09 -3.16 -8.35
CA ARG A 72 0.74 -3.56 -9.61
C ARG A 72 1.40 -2.39 -10.32
N HIS A 73 0.78 -1.21 -10.26
CA HIS A 73 1.42 0.00 -10.77
C HIS A 73 2.72 0.29 -10.00
N LEU A 74 2.69 0.19 -8.68
CA LEU A 74 3.87 0.34 -7.84
C LEU A 74 4.94 -0.71 -8.15
N ASP A 75 4.57 -1.97 -8.41
CA ASP A 75 5.49 -3.04 -8.76
C ASP A 75 6.25 -2.75 -10.06
N GLY A 76 5.61 -2.08 -11.02
CA GLY A 76 6.26 -1.58 -12.24
C GLY A 76 7.33 -0.51 -11.99
N ILE A 77 7.27 0.20 -10.85
CA ILE A 77 8.23 1.25 -10.46
C ILE A 77 9.26 0.70 -9.47
N SER A 78 8.80 -0.15 -8.56
CA SER A 78 9.60 -0.78 -7.49
C SER A 78 9.40 -2.30 -7.54
N PRO A 79 10.20 -3.02 -8.35
CA PRO A 79 10.05 -4.46 -8.52
C PRO A 79 10.06 -5.23 -7.20
N GLY A 80 9.12 -6.16 -7.03
CA GLY A 80 8.90 -6.93 -5.81
C GLY A 80 7.89 -6.30 -4.82
N ALA A 81 7.31 -5.14 -5.16
CA ALA A 81 6.29 -4.50 -4.32
C ALA A 81 5.03 -5.37 -4.17
N GLU A 82 4.54 -5.99 -5.25
CA GLU A 82 3.37 -6.89 -5.21
C GLU A 82 3.66 -8.13 -4.33
N ALA A 83 4.84 -8.74 -4.46
CA ALA A 83 5.24 -9.87 -3.64
C ALA A 83 5.31 -9.49 -2.15
N THR A 84 5.94 -8.34 -1.84
CA THR A 84 6.01 -7.82 -0.46
C THR A 84 4.62 -7.52 0.10
N TYR A 85 3.73 -6.92 -0.69
CA TYR A 85 2.36 -6.63 -0.28
C TYR A 85 1.58 -7.91 0.05
N ASN A 86 1.70 -8.94 -0.80
CA ASN A 86 1.07 -10.23 -0.57
C ASN A 86 1.58 -10.88 0.73
N GLU A 87 2.88 -10.84 1.01
CA GLU A 87 3.44 -11.32 2.28
C GLU A 87 2.89 -10.55 3.49
N LEU A 88 2.72 -9.23 3.38
CA LEU A 88 2.11 -8.42 4.44
C LEU A 88 0.63 -8.75 4.64
N CYS A 89 -0.12 -8.99 3.56
CA CYS A 89 -1.50 -9.46 3.63
C CYS A 89 -1.58 -10.79 4.37
N GLU A 90 -0.74 -11.75 3.98
CA GLU A 90 -0.65 -13.06 4.62
C GLU A 90 -0.31 -12.94 6.12
N SER A 91 0.62 -12.07 6.51
CA SER A 91 1.02 -11.88 7.91
C SER A 91 -0.03 -11.16 8.75
N SER A 92 -0.98 -10.46 8.14
CA SER A 92 -2.04 -9.72 8.83
C SER A 92 -3.29 -10.55 9.15
N HIS A 93 -3.45 -11.73 8.51
CA HIS A 93 -4.57 -12.63 8.74
C HIS A 93 -4.31 -13.56 9.93
N ALA A 94 -5.17 -13.48 10.96
CA ALA A 94 -5.06 -14.27 12.20
C ALA A 94 -5.18 -15.80 12.00
N ASN A 95 -5.70 -16.24 10.87
CA ASN A 95 -5.94 -17.67 10.57
C ASN A 95 -4.82 -18.32 9.76
N GLN A 96 -3.68 -17.67 9.62
CA GLN A 96 -2.64 -18.17 8.77
C GLN A 96 -1.74 -19.20 9.44
N PRO A 97 -1.28 -20.21 8.67
CA PRO A 97 -0.31 -21.19 9.14
C PRO A 97 0.94 -20.54 9.74
N ARG A 98 1.42 -19.42 9.17
CA ARG A 98 2.59 -18.68 9.69
C ARG A 98 2.33 -18.00 11.04
N PHE A 99 1.12 -17.48 11.28
CA PHE A 99 0.73 -16.95 12.59
C PHE A 99 0.57 -18.09 13.60
N LEU A 100 -0.02 -19.20 13.17
CA LEU A 100 -0.14 -20.42 13.96
C LEU A 100 1.23 -21.04 14.24
N GLU A 101 2.12 -21.11 13.25
CA GLU A 101 3.52 -21.53 13.46
C GLU A 101 4.19 -20.66 14.52
N TRP A 102 3.99 -19.36 14.52
CA TRP A 102 4.59 -18.46 15.50
C TRP A 102 4.00 -18.62 16.91
N TRP A 103 2.68 -18.81 17.01
CA TRP A 103 1.98 -19.02 18.29
C TRP A 103 2.17 -20.43 18.85
N PHE A 104 2.24 -21.43 18.00
CA PHE A 104 2.28 -22.84 18.39
C PHE A 104 3.68 -23.44 18.45
N THR A 105 4.70 -22.79 17.86
CA THR A 105 6.10 -23.26 18.01
C THR A 105 6.62 -23.22 19.44
N GLY A 106 5.94 -22.50 20.34
CA GLY A 106 6.17 -22.60 21.78
C GLY A 106 5.43 -23.75 22.47
N ARG A 107 4.53 -24.46 21.78
CA ARG A 107 3.67 -25.51 22.38
C ARG A 107 3.62 -26.83 21.65
N LEU A 108 3.99 -26.89 20.38
CA LEU A 108 4.01 -28.12 19.59
C LEU A 108 5.43 -28.71 19.58
N GLY A 109 5.78 -29.25 20.73
CA GLY A 109 6.75 -30.32 21.01
C GLY A 109 7.94 -30.53 20.08
N ASP A 110 9.06 -30.58 20.69
CA ASP A 110 10.22 -31.46 20.57
C ASP A 110 11.09 -31.47 19.29
N ASN A 111 10.68 -30.89 18.15
CA ASN A 111 11.51 -30.94 16.93
C ASN A 111 11.93 -29.59 16.33
N TRP A 112 11.56 -28.48 16.94
CA TRP A 112 11.99 -27.14 16.49
C TRP A 112 13.01 -26.59 17.48
N SER A 113 14.27 -26.50 17.06
CA SER A 113 15.29 -25.87 17.89
C SER A 113 14.90 -24.39 18.12
N ASN A 114 15.07 -23.90 19.33
CA ASN A 114 14.88 -22.48 19.66
C ASN A 114 15.61 -21.54 18.68
N ALA A 115 16.73 -21.99 18.13
CA ALA A 115 17.49 -21.28 17.10
C ALA A 115 16.69 -21.08 15.80
N THR A 116 15.93 -22.08 15.33
CA THR A 116 15.12 -21.97 14.10
C THR A 116 13.98 -20.98 14.27
N VAL A 117 13.31 -21.00 15.43
CA VAL A 117 12.21 -20.05 15.76
C VAL A 117 12.74 -18.63 15.83
N GLN A 118 13.87 -18.43 16.51
CA GLN A 118 14.51 -17.13 16.62
C GLN A 118 14.95 -16.59 15.26
N THR A 119 15.61 -17.40 14.43
CA THR A 119 16.08 -17.01 13.10
C THR A 119 14.94 -16.60 12.18
N ARG A 120 13.83 -17.35 12.17
CA ARG A 120 12.63 -17.00 11.36
C ARG A 120 11.93 -15.76 11.89
N GLY A 121 11.81 -15.60 13.21
CA GLY A 121 11.26 -14.42 13.83
C GLY A 121 12.07 -13.17 13.50
N HIS A 122 13.39 -13.23 13.56
CA HIS A 122 14.29 -12.15 13.14
C HIS A 122 14.13 -11.81 11.66
N ALA A 123 14.13 -12.79 10.76
CA ALA A 123 13.95 -12.58 9.32
C ALA A 123 12.61 -11.89 9.00
N LEU A 124 11.53 -12.28 9.69
CA LEU A 124 10.21 -11.64 9.51
C LEU A 124 10.22 -10.18 10.01
N ILE A 125 10.85 -9.92 11.14
CA ILE A 125 10.99 -8.56 11.68
C ILE A 125 11.82 -7.70 10.72
N GLU A 126 12.96 -8.19 10.25
CA GLU A 126 13.82 -7.49 9.29
C GLU A 126 13.10 -7.20 7.97
N SER A 127 12.37 -8.19 7.42
CA SER A 127 11.55 -8.03 6.22
C SER A 127 10.47 -6.95 6.43
N THR A 128 9.79 -6.98 7.57
CA THR A 128 8.73 -6.00 7.89
C THR A 128 9.29 -4.60 8.07
N ILE A 129 10.44 -4.44 8.75
CA ILE A 129 11.12 -3.16 8.90
C ILE A 129 11.59 -2.64 7.54
N GLY A 130 12.22 -3.48 6.74
CA GLY A 130 12.66 -3.12 5.39
C GLY A 130 11.50 -2.71 4.48
N ALA A 131 10.34 -3.36 4.61
CA ALA A 131 9.13 -2.98 3.89
C ALA A 131 8.62 -1.59 4.35
N ALA A 132 8.57 -1.34 5.67
CA ALA A 132 8.18 -0.06 6.24
C ALA A 132 9.10 1.08 5.78
N GLU A 133 10.42 0.87 5.81
CA GLU A 133 11.39 1.86 5.34
C GLU A 133 11.21 2.18 3.85
N ARG A 134 10.99 1.19 2.99
CA ARG A 134 10.72 1.41 1.56
C ARG A 134 9.45 2.23 1.37
N ALA A 135 8.36 1.88 2.05
CA ALA A 135 7.10 2.59 1.96
C ALA A 135 7.23 4.05 2.42
N VAL A 136 7.88 4.31 3.55
CA VAL A 136 8.10 5.68 4.06
C VAL A 136 8.93 6.51 3.09
N ARG A 137 10.03 5.95 2.57
CA ARG A 137 10.86 6.65 1.56
C ARG A 137 10.07 6.93 0.29
N GLY A 138 9.30 5.96 -0.21
CA GLY A 138 8.46 6.12 -1.38
C GLY A 138 7.41 7.20 -1.21
N ILE A 139 6.66 7.17 -0.10
CA ILE A 139 5.66 8.21 0.23
C ILE A 139 6.32 9.60 0.28
N THR A 140 7.44 9.73 1.01
CA THR A 140 8.13 11.02 1.15
C THR A 140 8.61 11.54 -0.20
N SER A 141 9.16 10.68 -1.05
CA SER A 141 9.60 11.04 -2.40
C SER A 141 8.42 11.44 -3.29
N GLY A 142 7.34 10.65 -3.28
CA GLY A 142 6.12 10.91 -4.07
C GLY A 142 5.44 12.22 -3.68
N VAL A 143 5.28 12.47 -2.37
CA VAL A 143 4.68 13.71 -1.85
C VAL A 143 5.53 14.92 -2.25
N ARG A 144 6.86 14.85 -2.08
CA ARG A 144 7.75 15.94 -2.49
C ARG A 144 7.63 16.23 -3.98
N ALA A 145 7.71 15.21 -4.83
CA ALA A 145 7.57 15.36 -6.27
C ALA A 145 6.20 15.92 -6.67
N GLY A 146 5.12 15.50 -6.00
CA GLY A 146 3.78 16.03 -6.20
C GLY A 146 3.67 17.51 -5.85
N LEU A 147 4.19 17.93 -4.70
CA LEU A 147 4.19 19.33 -4.27
C LEU A 147 4.99 20.24 -5.22
N GLU A 148 6.17 19.79 -5.66
CA GLU A 148 6.98 20.54 -6.62
C GLU A 148 6.25 20.72 -7.96
N ARG A 149 5.50 19.71 -8.42
CA ARG A 149 4.70 19.79 -9.64
C ARG A 149 3.51 20.73 -9.50
N CYS A 150 2.77 20.63 -8.40
CA CYS A 150 1.65 21.54 -8.11
C CYS A 150 2.15 22.99 -8.04
N GLY A 151 3.31 23.25 -7.44
CA GLY A 151 3.92 24.58 -7.42
C GLY A 151 4.19 25.12 -8.83
N LYS A 152 4.79 24.32 -9.71
CA LYS A 152 5.05 24.72 -11.10
C LYS A 152 3.76 24.99 -11.90
N LEU A 153 2.72 24.18 -11.69
CA LEU A 153 1.43 24.40 -12.34
C LEU A 153 0.80 25.73 -11.88
N TYR A 154 0.90 26.07 -10.58
CA TYR A 154 0.41 27.32 -10.05
C TYR A 154 1.15 28.54 -10.60
N GLU A 155 2.46 28.44 -10.82
CA GLU A 155 3.27 29.53 -11.39
C GLU A 155 3.03 29.74 -12.90
N SER A 156 2.42 28.76 -13.58
CA SER A 156 2.13 28.80 -15.02
C SER A 156 0.76 29.38 -15.39
N VAL A 157 -0.07 29.71 -14.40
CA VAL A 157 -1.40 30.32 -14.53
C VAL A 157 -1.33 31.82 -14.20
#